data_0aac67fbc9eb2169a24fa59444b98bdf
#
_entry.id   0aac67fbc9eb2169a24fa59444b98bdf
#
_cell.length_a   1.000
_cell.length_b   1.000
_cell.length_c   1.000
_cell.angle_alpha   90.00
_cell.angle_beta   90.00
_cell.angle_gamma   90.00
#
_symmetry.space_group_name_H-M   'P 1'
#
loop_
_entity.id
_entity.type
_entity.pdbx_description
1 polymer ?
#
loop_
_entity_poly.entity_id
_entity_poly.type
_entity_poly.pdbx_seq_one_letter_code
_entity_poly.pdbx_strand_id
1 'polypeptide(L)'
;LWMHSDTMRIYTFHINTDSVYRKVHAYPKVRAYRADVQAVCDSLVFNSKDSCMTMYKDPITWNGNRQLLGEEIRVYMNDSTIRMAHVIGQALSIEQMPDSVHYNQITSKEMKSFFEAGEVKKTEAIANVQTIYYMTNDRDSSLVGLNYLETDTMRMYMGAQRKLDK
;
A
#
# COMPACT_ATOMS: atom_id res chain seq x y z
N LEU A 1 4.89 5.67 14.93
CA LEU A 1 4.24 6.44 13.85
C LEU A 1 4.18 7.91 14.26
N TRP A 2 4.72 8.78 13.44
CA TRP A 2 4.53 10.24 13.53
C TRP A 2 3.45 10.64 12.51
N MET A 3 2.57 11.56 12.89
CA MET A 3 1.50 12.04 12.01
C MET A 3 1.32 13.55 12.22
N HIS A 4 1.11 14.27 11.12
CA HIS A 4 0.83 15.71 11.09
C HIS A 4 -0.42 15.98 10.23
N SER A 5 -1.24 16.92 10.67
CA SER A 5 -2.38 17.48 9.93
C SER A 5 -2.74 18.84 10.53
N ASP A 6 -3.50 19.66 9.81
CA ASP A 6 -3.96 20.95 10.34
C ASP A 6 -4.95 20.76 11.50
N THR A 7 -5.74 19.67 11.46
CA THR A 7 -6.70 19.32 12.51
C THR A 7 -6.65 17.83 12.82
N MET A 8 -6.67 17.50 14.11
CA MET A 8 -6.79 16.12 14.58
C MET A 8 -7.87 16.03 15.65
N ARG A 9 -8.82 15.10 15.48
CA ARG A 9 -9.88 14.80 16.44
C ARG A 9 -9.80 13.35 16.89
N ILE A 10 -9.87 13.12 18.20
CA ILE A 10 -9.86 11.78 18.78
C ILE A 10 -11.20 11.56 19.47
N TYR A 11 -11.90 10.52 19.07
CA TYR A 11 -13.16 10.07 19.65
C TYR A 11 -12.92 8.79 20.42
N THR A 12 -13.37 8.72 21.66
CA THR A 12 -13.33 7.50 22.47
C THR A 12 -14.76 7.01 22.68
N PHE A 13 -14.99 5.75 22.38
CA PHE A 13 -16.29 5.09 22.46
C PHE A 13 -16.26 4.00 23.53
N HIS A 14 -17.41 3.72 24.15
CA HIS A 14 -17.60 2.71 25.18
C HIS A 14 -16.66 2.92 26.38
N ILE A 15 -16.51 4.15 26.83
CA ILE A 15 -15.70 4.51 28.01
C ILE A 15 -16.16 3.70 29.21
N ASN A 16 -15.21 3.19 30.00
CA ASN A 16 -15.45 2.34 31.18
C ASN A 16 -16.05 0.95 30.89
N THR A 17 -15.85 0.42 29.69
CA THR A 17 -16.19 -0.95 29.35
C THR A 17 -14.99 -1.70 28.79
N ASP A 18 -15.02 -3.03 28.79
CA ASP A 18 -13.97 -3.87 28.18
C ASP A 18 -13.93 -3.74 26.63
N SER A 19 -14.91 -3.03 26.05
CA SER A 19 -15.04 -2.82 24.61
C SER A 19 -14.65 -1.39 24.17
N VAL A 20 -13.83 -0.69 24.97
CA VAL A 20 -13.37 0.65 24.62
C VAL A 20 -12.57 0.65 23.31
N TYR A 21 -12.90 1.59 22.41
CA TYR A 21 -12.12 1.82 21.20
C TYR A 21 -12.03 3.30 20.85
N ARG A 22 -11.10 3.66 19.98
CA ARG A 22 -10.86 5.04 19.56
C ARG A 22 -10.89 5.17 18.06
N LYS A 23 -11.39 6.32 17.59
CA LYS A 23 -11.23 6.78 16.21
C LYS A 23 -10.44 8.07 16.20
N VAL A 24 -9.45 8.12 15.31
CA VAL A 24 -8.67 9.34 15.07
C VAL A 24 -9.02 9.84 13.69
N HIS A 25 -9.47 11.09 13.58
CA HIS A 25 -9.72 11.79 12.34
C HIS A 25 -8.68 12.89 12.18
N ALA A 26 -7.88 12.83 11.13
CA ALA A 26 -6.87 13.82 10.78
C ALA A 26 -7.21 14.45 9.43
N TYR A 27 -7.22 15.80 9.33
CA TYR A 27 -7.53 16.56 8.11
C TYR A 27 -7.24 18.06 8.29
N PRO A 28 -7.13 18.86 7.20
CA PRO A 28 -6.59 18.42 5.93
C PRO A 28 -5.07 18.26 5.97
N LYS A 29 -4.48 17.94 4.81
CA LYS A 29 -3.02 17.87 4.58
C LYS A 29 -2.31 16.89 5.51
N VAL A 30 -2.81 15.67 5.57
CA VAL A 30 -2.24 14.63 6.40
C VAL A 30 -0.91 14.14 5.84
N ARG A 31 0.08 14.05 6.71
CA ARG A 31 1.37 13.42 6.46
C ARG A 31 1.63 12.42 7.58
N ALA A 32 1.94 11.20 7.22
CA ALA A 32 2.29 10.14 8.17
C ALA A 32 3.67 9.59 7.84
N TYR A 33 4.45 9.34 8.88
CA TYR A 33 5.81 8.82 8.77
C TYR A 33 6.04 7.71 9.79
N ARG A 34 6.56 6.62 9.29
CA ARG A 34 7.20 5.54 10.03
C ARG A 34 8.47 5.14 9.24
N ALA A 35 9.46 4.55 9.89
CA ALA A 35 10.75 4.25 9.25
C ALA A 35 10.63 3.40 7.97
N ASP A 36 9.64 2.53 7.91
CA ASP A 36 9.36 1.61 6.81
C ASP A 36 8.26 2.06 5.85
N VAL A 37 7.42 3.04 6.26
CA VAL A 37 6.30 3.50 5.44
C VAL A 37 6.05 5.00 5.65
N GLN A 38 5.76 5.69 4.55
CA GLN A 38 5.35 7.08 4.53
C GLN A 38 4.04 7.22 3.79
N ALA A 39 3.23 8.22 4.15
CA ALA A 39 1.96 8.48 3.48
C ALA A 39 1.62 9.97 3.47
N VAL A 40 0.94 10.39 2.40
CA VAL A 40 0.28 11.69 2.31
C VAL A 40 -1.15 11.49 1.80
N CYS A 41 -2.08 12.28 2.33
CA CYS A 41 -3.47 12.33 1.88
C CYS A 41 -4.13 13.63 2.36
N ASP A 42 -5.34 13.92 1.86
CA ASP A 42 -6.12 15.03 2.40
C ASP A 42 -6.67 14.70 3.79
N SER A 43 -7.25 13.52 3.94
CA SER A 43 -7.86 13.10 5.20
C SER A 43 -7.61 11.63 5.52
N LEU A 44 -7.54 11.32 6.81
CA LEU A 44 -7.24 10.00 7.34
C LEU A 44 -8.14 9.69 8.52
N VAL A 45 -8.67 8.47 8.55
CA VAL A 45 -9.41 7.92 9.69
C VAL A 45 -8.73 6.65 10.15
N PHE A 46 -8.29 6.63 11.40
CA PHE A 46 -7.84 5.40 12.06
C PHE A 46 -8.93 4.91 13.02
N ASN A 47 -9.27 3.63 12.97
CA ASN A 47 -10.22 2.98 13.87
C ASN A 47 -9.52 1.84 14.60
N SER A 48 -9.39 1.96 15.93
CA SER A 48 -8.71 0.96 16.75
C SER A 48 -9.52 -0.33 16.95
N LYS A 49 -10.83 -0.32 16.64
CA LYS A 49 -11.68 -1.51 16.78
C LYS A 49 -11.33 -2.60 15.76
N ASP A 50 -11.04 -2.21 14.54
CA ASP A 50 -10.68 -3.11 13.43
C ASP A 50 -9.22 -2.96 13.00
N SER A 51 -8.46 -2.10 13.73
CA SER A 51 -7.07 -1.76 13.43
C SER A 51 -6.87 -1.34 11.97
N CYS A 52 -7.84 -0.58 11.44
CA CYS A 52 -7.85 -0.10 10.07
C CYS A 52 -7.57 1.41 10.02
N MET A 53 -6.65 1.77 9.14
CA MET A 53 -6.37 3.15 8.74
C MET A 53 -6.89 3.36 7.33
N THR A 54 -7.79 4.31 7.13
CA THR A 54 -8.33 4.67 5.81
C THR A 54 -7.87 6.07 5.44
N MET A 55 -7.29 6.20 4.27
CA MET A 55 -6.81 7.46 3.68
C MET A 55 -7.66 7.81 2.47
N TYR A 56 -8.06 9.06 2.35
CA TYR A 56 -8.99 9.57 1.35
C TYR A 56 -8.40 10.71 0.55
N LYS A 57 -8.94 10.90 -0.65
CA LYS A 57 -8.62 11.96 -1.61
C LYS A 57 -7.15 11.89 -2.04
N ASP A 58 -6.93 11.06 -3.02
CA ASP A 58 -5.66 10.86 -3.70
C ASP A 58 -4.49 10.51 -2.75
N PRO A 59 -4.69 9.52 -1.87
CA PRO A 59 -3.62 9.07 -0.99
C PRO A 59 -2.44 8.51 -1.79
N ILE A 60 -1.24 8.81 -1.32
CA ILE A 60 0.00 8.24 -1.81
C ILE A 60 0.75 7.63 -0.62
N THR A 61 1.21 6.39 -0.78
CA THR A 61 2.06 5.73 0.22
C THR A 61 3.36 5.27 -0.40
N TRP A 62 4.43 5.31 0.39
CA TRP A 62 5.77 4.84 0.00
C TRP A 62 6.25 3.78 1.00
N ASN A 63 6.80 2.70 0.47
CA ASN A 63 7.49 1.66 1.23
C ASN A 63 8.76 1.26 0.48
N GLY A 64 9.92 1.76 0.93
CA GLY A 64 11.18 1.60 0.22
C GLY A 64 11.13 2.18 -1.19
N ASN A 65 11.37 1.36 -2.20
CA ASN A 65 11.33 1.72 -3.61
C ASN A 65 9.93 1.61 -4.25
N ARG A 66 8.89 1.32 -3.45
CA ARG A 66 7.51 1.15 -3.93
C ARG A 66 6.64 2.31 -3.55
N GLN A 67 5.72 2.64 -4.44
CA GLN A 67 4.69 3.66 -4.29
C GLN A 67 3.33 3.07 -4.62
N LEU A 68 2.32 3.36 -3.79
CA LEU A 68 0.92 3.00 -4.04
C LEU A 68 0.07 4.27 -4.08
N LEU A 69 -0.79 4.35 -5.07
CA LEU A 69 -1.74 5.45 -5.27
C LEU A 69 -3.14 4.89 -5.56
N GLY A 70 -4.16 5.67 -5.26
CA GLY A 70 -5.56 5.37 -5.55
C GLY A 70 -6.47 6.47 -5.05
N GLU A 71 -7.78 6.31 -5.19
CA GLU A 71 -8.77 7.24 -4.64
C GLU A 71 -8.93 7.08 -3.13
N GLU A 72 -8.79 5.83 -2.65
CA GLU A 72 -8.82 5.47 -1.24
C GLU A 72 -7.81 4.36 -0.97
N ILE A 73 -7.07 4.45 0.13
CA ILE A 73 -6.18 3.38 0.61
C ILE A 73 -6.56 3.00 2.03
N ARG A 74 -6.84 1.71 2.25
CA ARG A 74 -7.06 1.11 3.57
C ARG A 74 -5.87 0.25 3.95
N VAL A 75 -5.32 0.51 5.13
CA VAL A 75 -4.24 -0.28 5.71
C VAL A 75 -4.74 -0.99 6.95
N TYR A 76 -4.76 -2.31 6.91
CA TYR A 76 -5.15 -3.17 8.03
C TYR A 76 -3.91 -3.65 8.76
N MET A 77 -3.91 -3.54 10.07
CA MET A 77 -2.78 -3.87 10.93
C MET A 77 -3.11 -5.02 11.88
N ASN A 78 -2.09 -5.80 12.24
CA ASN A 78 -2.08 -6.65 13.40
C ASN A 78 -1.05 -6.07 14.36
N ASP A 79 -1.50 -5.65 15.56
CA ASP A 79 -0.66 -4.96 16.54
C ASP A 79 0.14 -3.80 15.91
N SER A 80 1.42 -4.00 15.64
CA SER A 80 2.30 -2.98 15.07
C SER A 80 2.71 -3.24 13.61
N THR A 81 2.22 -4.33 12.99
CA THR A 81 2.60 -4.73 11.63
C THR A 81 1.44 -4.59 10.65
N ILE A 82 1.76 -4.22 9.41
CA ILE A 82 0.78 -4.21 8.33
C ILE A 82 0.52 -5.65 7.90
N ARG A 83 -0.75 -6.05 7.84
CA ARG A 83 -1.17 -7.34 7.27
C ARG A 83 -1.73 -7.25 5.88
N MET A 84 -2.39 -6.13 5.54
CA MET A 84 -2.97 -5.92 4.21
C MET A 84 -3.07 -4.43 3.91
N ALA A 85 -2.72 -4.05 2.69
CA ALA A 85 -3.04 -2.76 2.09
C ALA A 85 -4.07 -3.00 0.98
N HIS A 86 -5.14 -2.22 0.97
CA HIS A 86 -6.22 -2.29 -0.01
C HIS A 86 -6.38 -0.93 -0.67
N VAL A 87 -6.06 -0.85 -1.94
CA VAL A 87 -6.20 0.35 -2.78
C VAL A 87 -7.49 0.23 -3.57
N ILE A 88 -8.33 1.24 -3.50
CA ILE A 88 -9.65 1.29 -4.10
C ILE A 88 -9.72 2.49 -5.03
N GLY A 89 -10.23 2.28 -6.24
CA GLY A 89 -10.36 3.31 -7.27
C GLY A 89 -9.03 3.69 -7.90
N GLN A 90 -8.88 3.41 -9.20
CA GLN A 90 -7.69 3.73 -10.01
C GLN A 90 -6.36 3.38 -9.33
N ALA A 91 -6.29 2.14 -8.82
CA ALA A 91 -5.12 1.67 -8.11
C ALA A 91 -3.89 1.63 -9.02
N LEU A 92 -2.81 2.25 -8.55
CA LEU A 92 -1.50 2.24 -9.22
C LEU A 92 -0.41 1.84 -8.23
N SER A 93 0.36 0.83 -8.59
CA SER A 93 1.60 0.45 -7.90
C SER A 93 2.79 0.72 -8.81
N ILE A 94 3.78 1.42 -8.28
CA ILE A 94 5.04 1.71 -8.97
C ILE A 94 6.18 1.15 -8.12
N GLU A 95 7.11 0.42 -8.74
CA GLU A 95 8.33 -0.05 -8.10
C GLU A 95 9.54 0.38 -8.91
N GLN A 96 10.42 1.17 -8.30
CA GLN A 96 11.66 1.58 -8.92
C GLN A 96 12.64 0.41 -8.97
N MET A 97 13.19 0.16 -10.16
CA MET A 97 14.20 -0.88 -10.37
C MET A 97 15.56 -0.46 -9.77
N PRO A 98 16.47 -1.42 -9.50
CA PRO A 98 17.79 -1.14 -8.94
C PRO A 98 18.65 -0.17 -9.77
N ASP A 99 18.42 -0.09 -11.08
CA ASP A 99 19.09 0.85 -11.98
C ASP A 99 18.63 2.31 -11.81
N SER A 100 17.59 2.55 -10.99
CA SER A 100 16.99 3.85 -10.71
C SER A 100 16.41 4.60 -11.91
N VAL A 101 16.31 3.94 -13.07
CA VAL A 101 15.82 4.52 -14.34
C VAL A 101 14.50 3.89 -14.75
N HIS A 102 14.33 2.58 -14.57
CA HIS A 102 13.14 1.84 -14.96
C HIS A 102 12.19 1.63 -13.77
N TYR A 103 10.90 1.52 -14.08
CA TYR A 103 9.85 1.37 -13.07
C TYR A 103 8.87 0.28 -13.49
N ASN A 104 8.74 -0.77 -12.68
CA ASN A 104 7.64 -1.70 -12.80
C ASN A 104 6.35 -1.01 -12.38
N GLN A 105 5.27 -1.23 -13.13
CA GLN A 105 4.00 -0.57 -12.91
C GLN A 105 2.85 -1.57 -13.02
N ILE A 106 1.86 -1.42 -12.15
CA ILE A 106 0.61 -2.18 -12.19
C ILE A 106 -0.52 -1.20 -11.97
N THR A 107 -1.46 -1.16 -12.90
CA THR A 107 -2.71 -0.42 -12.77
C THR A 107 -3.88 -1.38 -12.68
N SER A 108 -4.92 -1.00 -11.94
CA SER A 108 -6.18 -1.75 -11.83
C SER A 108 -7.27 -0.87 -11.22
N LYS A 109 -8.52 -1.36 -11.18
CA LYS A 109 -9.58 -0.67 -10.41
C LYS A 109 -9.40 -0.86 -8.91
N GLU A 110 -8.89 -2.01 -8.51
CA GLU A 110 -8.72 -2.39 -7.10
C GLU A 110 -7.44 -3.22 -6.95
N MET A 111 -6.70 -3.01 -5.86
CA MET A 111 -5.49 -3.76 -5.57
C MET A 111 -5.41 -4.12 -4.09
N LYS A 112 -5.11 -5.38 -3.78
CA LYS A 112 -4.89 -5.88 -2.42
C LYS A 112 -3.48 -6.46 -2.31
N SER A 113 -2.69 -5.93 -1.39
CA SER A 113 -1.36 -6.44 -1.07
C SER A 113 -1.36 -7.02 0.33
N PHE A 114 -0.99 -8.28 0.46
CA PHE A 114 -0.93 -9.04 1.71
C PHE A 114 0.52 -9.12 2.20
N PHE A 115 0.70 -8.84 3.48
CA PHE A 115 2.01 -8.75 4.11
C PHE A 115 2.20 -9.84 5.16
N GLU A 116 3.42 -10.33 5.26
CA GLU A 116 3.88 -11.22 6.31
C GLU A 116 5.28 -10.77 6.73
N ALA A 117 5.49 -10.60 8.03
CA ALA A 117 6.74 -10.09 8.60
C ALA A 117 7.24 -8.77 7.95
N GLY A 118 6.31 -7.88 7.55
CA GLY A 118 6.63 -6.60 6.92
C GLY A 118 6.94 -6.66 5.42
N GLU A 119 6.90 -7.84 4.80
CA GLU A 119 7.14 -8.03 3.38
C GLU A 119 5.85 -8.40 2.63
N VAL A 120 5.71 -7.89 1.40
CA VAL A 120 4.61 -8.29 0.51
C VAL A 120 4.80 -9.76 0.11
N LYS A 121 3.81 -10.59 0.38
CA LYS A 121 3.80 -12.01 -0.02
C LYS A 121 2.88 -12.28 -1.21
N LYS A 122 1.82 -11.50 -1.33
CA LYS A 122 0.85 -11.66 -2.40
C LYS A 122 0.27 -10.29 -2.76
N THR A 123 0.09 -10.04 -4.04
CA THR A 123 -0.68 -8.92 -4.55
C THR A 123 -1.77 -9.41 -5.50
N GLU A 124 -2.99 -8.95 -5.32
CA GLU A 124 -4.12 -9.16 -6.21
C GLU A 124 -4.51 -7.82 -6.84
N ALA A 125 -4.44 -7.75 -8.16
CA ALA A 125 -4.95 -6.64 -8.95
C ALA A 125 -6.24 -7.08 -9.66
N ILE A 126 -7.30 -6.29 -9.57
CA ILE A 126 -8.65 -6.68 -9.95
C ILE A 126 -9.25 -5.60 -10.85
N ALA A 127 -9.80 -6.04 -11.96
CA ALA A 127 -10.47 -5.30 -13.01
C ALA A 127 -9.58 -4.30 -13.76
N ASN A 128 -9.54 -4.45 -15.08
CA ASN A 128 -8.77 -3.64 -16.02
C ASN A 128 -7.28 -3.56 -15.64
N VAL A 129 -6.68 -4.72 -15.37
CA VAL A 129 -5.27 -4.79 -14.96
C VAL A 129 -4.38 -4.57 -16.17
N GLN A 130 -3.46 -3.62 -16.06
CA GLN A 130 -2.35 -3.42 -16.99
C GLN A 130 -1.05 -3.45 -16.23
N THR A 131 -0.06 -4.14 -16.77
CA THR A 131 1.24 -4.33 -16.12
C THR A 131 2.37 -4.02 -17.07
N ILE A 132 3.34 -3.25 -16.61
CA ILE A 132 4.65 -3.07 -17.23
C ILE A 132 5.68 -3.67 -16.28
N TYR A 133 6.40 -4.67 -16.73
CA TYR A 133 7.41 -5.36 -15.93
C TYR A 133 8.71 -5.50 -16.72
N TYR A 134 9.80 -5.03 -16.13
CA TYR A 134 11.14 -5.15 -16.70
C TYR A 134 11.81 -6.41 -16.19
N MET A 135 12.12 -7.33 -17.11
CA MET A 135 12.85 -8.56 -16.81
C MET A 135 14.34 -8.30 -16.77
N THR A 136 14.99 -8.79 -15.73
CA THR A 136 16.43 -8.70 -15.56
C THR A 136 17.07 -10.09 -15.58
N ASN A 137 18.30 -10.17 -16.05
CA ASN A 137 19.11 -11.36 -15.98
C ASN A 137 19.56 -11.62 -14.53
N ASP A 138 19.38 -12.84 -14.04
CA ASP A 138 19.74 -13.22 -12.66
C ASP A 138 21.25 -13.19 -12.38
N ARG A 139 22.11 -13.21 -13.41
CA ARG A 139 23.57 -13.26 -13.24
C ARG A 139 24.21 -11.88 -13.09
N ASP A 140 23.76 -10.92 -13.87
CA ASP A 140 24.39 -9.60 -13.97
C ASP A 140 23.42 -8.42 -13.79
N SER A 141 22.14 -8.73 -13.53
CA SER A 141 21.05 -7.75 -13.41
C SER A 141 20.85 -6.88 -14.65
N SER A 142 21.39 -7.26 -15.78
CA SER A 142 21.18 -6.57 -17.05
C SER A 142 19.72 -6.67 -17.49
N LEU A 143 19.20 -5.62 -18.12
CA LEU A 143 17.85 -5.59 -18.65
C LEU A 143 17.74 -6.56 -19.83
N VAL A 144 16.83 -7.53 -19.74
CA VAL A 144 16.57 -8.53 -20.79
C VAL A 144 15.45 -8.07 -21.71
N GLY A 145 14.43 -7.41 -21.18
CA GLY A 145 13.30 -6.94 -21.95
C GLY A 145 12.18 -6.38 -21.08
N LEU A 146 11.15 -5.89 -21.76
CA LEU A 146 9.92 -5.37 -21.17
C LEU A 146 8.78 -6.34 -21.45
N ASN A 147 8.02 -6.68 -20.42
CA ASN A 147 6.78 -7.43 -20.53
C ASN A 147 5.60 -6.49 -20.28
N TYR A 148 4.65 -6.47 -21.21
CA TYR A 148 3.37 -5.78 -21.06
C TYR A 148 2.24 -6.81 -21.02
N LEU A 149 1.36 -6.72 -20.03
CA LEU A 149 0.24 -7.62 -19.83
C LEU A 149 -1.05 -6.84 -19.60
N GLU A 150 -2.14 -7.25 -20.22
CA GLU A 150 -3.50 -6.82 -19.92
C GLU A 150 -4.36 -8.02 -19.51
N THR A 151 -5.13 -7.89 -18.45
CA THR A 151 -6.02 -8.94 -17.94
C THR A 151 -7.09 -8.36 -17.03
N ASP A 152 -8.16 -9.12 -16.77
CA ASP A 152 -9.17 -8.71 -15.79
C ASP A 152 -8.70 -8.89 -14.34
N THR A 153 -7.90 -9.90 -14.08
CA THR A 153 -7.40 -10.17 -12.72
C THR A 153 -6.00 -10.77 -12.79
N MET A 154 -5.13 -10.25 -11.94
CA MET A 154 -3.77 -10.77 -11.79
C MET A 154 -3.48 -11.06 -10.32
N ARG A 155 -2.83 -12.19 -10.06
CA ARG A 155 -2.29 -12.56 -8.76
C ARG A 155 -0.79 -12.76 -8.87
N MET A 156 -0.05 -12.03 -8.05
CA MET A 156 1.40 -12.17 -7.95
C MET A 156 1.76 -12.73 -6.58
N TYR A 157 2.63 -13.70 -6.57
CA TYR A 157 3.21 -14.28 -5.36
C TYR A 157 4.68 -13.90 -5.31
N MET A 158 5.13 -13.36 -4.18
CA MET A 158 6.52 -13.00 -3.95
C MET A 158 7.20 -14.11 -3.15
N GLY A 159 8.16 -14.79 -3.76
CA GLY A 159 9.00 -15.80 -3.11
C GLY A 159 10.03 -15.18 -2.16
N ALA A 160 10.84 -16.02 -1.54
CA ALA A 160 12.00 -15.60 -0.77
C ALA A 160 12.89 -14.69 -1.63
N GLN A 161 13.40 -13.59 -1.09
CA GLN A 161 14.19 -12.56 -1.77
C GLN A 161 13.42 -11.60 -2.70
N ARG A 162 12.09 -11.43 -2.50
CA ARG A 162 11.25 -10.53 -3.31
C ARG A 162 11.22 -10.84 -4.83
N LYS A 163 11.57 -12.06 -5.23
CA LYS A 163 11.42 -12.50 -6.61
C LYS A 163 9.99 -12.97 -6.86
N LEU A 164 9.49 -12.69 -8.06
CA LEU A 164 8.20 -13.18 -8.52
C LEU A 164 8.27 -14.71 -8.62
N ASP A 165 7.39 -15.43 -7.92
CA ASP A 165 7.41 -16.90 -7.86
C ASP A 165 6.36 -17.51 -8.82
N LYS A 166 5.22 -16.83 -9.06
CA LYS A 166 4.14 -17.19 -10.01
C LYS A 166 3.32 -15.98 -10.42
#